data_96d92e461cbc5c1051cb2218ce1fdfea
#
_entry.id   96d92e461cbc5c1051cb2218ce1fdfea
#
_cell.length_a   1.000
_cell.length_b   1.000
_cell.length_c   1.000
_cell.angle_alpha   90.00
_cell.angle_beta   90.00
_cell.angle_gamma   90.00
#
_symmetry.space_group_name_H-M   'P 1'
#
loop_
_entity.id
_entity.type
_entity.pdbx_description
1 polymer ?
#
loop_
_entity_poly.entity_id
_entity_poly.type
_entity_poly.pdbx_seq_one_letter_code
_entity_poly.pdbx_strand_id
1 'polypeptide(L)'
;MDGKTVNVEIESKKEVPAEALAAARHELGEHNGINMSIEASNTFTFKDSDTMNRAFLGEVGPKTGIYIYSRHLNPTTLNLGRQIAAMEGTETAYCIASGKSYLFL
;
A
#
# COMPACT_ATOMS: atom_id res chain seq x y z
N MET A 1 -9.52 -26.65 3.07
CA MET A 1 -9.42 -26.21 4.46
C MET A 1 -10.73 -26.50 5.17
N ASP A 2 -10.73 -27.09 6.33
CA ASP A 2 -11.96 -27.35 7.07
C ASP A 2 -12.44 -26.11 7.83
N GLY A 3 -13.70 -26.12 8.31
CA GLY A 3 -14.28 -24.98 9.00
C GLY A 3 -13.60 -24.68 10.33
N LYS A 4 -12.98 -25.67 10.95
CA LYS A 4 -12.26 -25.50 12.21
C LYS A 4 -11.00 -24.66 12.03
N THR A 5 -10.26 -24.88 10.94
CA THR A 5 -9.07 -24.10 10.61
C THR A 5 -9.45 -22.63 10.32
N VAL A 6 -10.53 -22.41 9.57
CA VAL A 6 -11.04 -21.08 9.26
C VAL A 6 -11.42 -20.33 10.55
N ASN A 7 -12.11 -20.99 11.49
CA ASN A 7 -12.50 -20.38 12.75
C ASN A 7 -11.29 -19.99 13.60
N VAL A 8 -10.26 -20.84 13.64
CA VAL A 8 -9.02 -20.53 14.34
C VAL A 8 -8.34 -19.30 13.76
N GLU A 9 -8.29 -19.19 12.43
CA GLU A 9 -7.71 -18.02 11.78
C GLU A 9 -8.46 -16.73 12.11
N ILE A 10 -9.79 -16.78 12.12
CA ILE A 10 -10.62 -15.62 12.47
C ILE A 10 -10.39 -15.21 13.92
N GLU A 11 -10.36 -16.15 14.85
CA GLU A 11 -10.09 -15.88 16.25
C GLU A 11 -8.70 -15.31 16.45
N SER A 12 -7.69 -15.87 15.79
CA SER A 12 -6.31 -15.37 15.85
C SER A 12 -6.21 -13.92 15.37
N LYS A 13 -6.91 -13.55 14.30
CA LYS A 13 -6.93 -12.17 13.81
C LYS A 13 -7.55 -11.21 14.81
N LYS A 14 -8.59 -11.62 15.54
CA LYS A 14 -9.21 -10.81 16.59
C LYS A 14 -8.29 -10.60 17.79
N GLU A 15 -7.47 -11.59 18.09
CA GLU A 15 -6.54 -11.54 19.22
C GLU A 15 -5.22 -10.88 18.88
N VAL A 16 -4.87 -10.75 17.59
CA VAL A 16 -3.62 -10.15 17.15
C VAL A 16 -3.69 -8.63 17.31
N PRO A 17 -2.73 -8.02 18.02
CA PRO A 17 -2.69 -6.57 18.16
C PRO A 17 -2.57 -5.87 16.81
N ALA A 18 -3.17 -4.67 16.68
CA ALA A 18 -3.15 -3.90 15.45
C ALA A 18 -1.72 -3.59 14.98
N GLU A 19 -0.81 -3.30 15.91
CA GLU A 19 0.59 -3.04 15.57
C GLU A 19 1.28 -4.25 14.94
N ALA A 20 0.93 -5.46 15.35
CA ALA A 20 1.48 -6.67 14.74
C ALA A 20 0.93 -6.88 13.33
N LEU A 21 -0.34 -6.56 13.10
CA LEU A 21 -0.94 -6.63 11.76
C LEU A 21 -0.29 -5.60 10.83
N ALA A 22 -0.03 -4.40 11.31
CA ALA A 22 0.66 -3.37 10.55
C ALA A 22 2.10 -3.78 10.24
N ALA A 23 2.80 -4.37 11.22
CA ALA A 23 4.19 -4.82 11.05
C ALA A 23 4.32 -5.87 9.95
N ALA A 24 3.30 -6.70 9.73
CA ALA A 24 3.29 -7.70 8.66
C ALA A 24 3.30 -7.08 7.27
N ARG A 25 2.94 -5.79 7.15
CA ARG A 25 2.95 -5.04 5.90
C ARG A 25 4.11 -4.05 5.82
N HIS A 26 5.02 -4.10 6.78
CA HIS A 26 6.16 -3.20 6.84
C HIS A 26 7.10 -3.43 5.65
N GLU A 27 7.57 -2.34 5.07
CA GLU A 27 8.58 -2.36 4.02
C GLU A 27 9.86 -1.71 4.53
N LEU A 28 11.00 -2.26 4.12
CA LEU A 28 12.30 -1.66 4.42
C LEU A 28 12.53 -0.44 3.53
N GLY A 29 13.44 0.43 3.94
CA GLY A 29 13.86 1.56 3.14
C GLY A 29 14.65 1.14 1.91
N GLU A 30 14.90 2.09 1.02
CA GLU A 30 15.57 1.87 -0.26
C GLU A 30 16.92 1.16 -0.14
N HIS A 31 17.66 1.45 0.92
CA HIS A 31 18.96 0.84 1.18
C HIS A 31 18.89 -0.15 2.33
N ASN A 32 17.78 -0.84 2.46
CA ASN A 32 17.51 -1.80 3.54
C ASN A 32 17.48 -1.16 4.94
N GLY A 33 17.19 0.11 5.01
CA GLY A 33 16.94 0.78 6.28
C GLY A 33 15.73 0.18 6.97
N ILE A 34 15.73 0.21 8.31
CA ILE A 34 14.64 -0.39 9.09
C ILE A 34 13.29 0.26 8.79
N ASN A 35 13.28 1.56 8.57
CA ASN A 35 12.06 2.28 8.20
C ASN A 35 11.97 2.42 6.69
N MET A 36 10.74 2.40 6.16
CA MET A 36 10.50 2.70 4.77
C MET A 36 10.97 4.11 4.44
N SER A 37 11.62 4.29 3.29
CA SER A 37 12.02 5.61 2.82
C SER A 37 10.79 6.46 2.50
N ILE A 38 10.89 7.77 2.77
CA ILE A 38 9.84 8.73 2.41
C ILE A 38 10.12 9.21 0.99
N GLU A 39 9.20 8.93 0.08
CA GLU A 39 9.31 9.39 -1.31
C GLU A 39 8.69 10.78 -1.42
N ALA A 40 9.52 11.80 -1.53
CA ALA A 40 9.08 13.19 -1.60
C ALA A 40 8.80 13.68 -3.03
N SER A 41 9.10 12.86 -4.04
CA SER A 41 8.93 13.27 -5.43
C SER A 41 7.47 13.39 -5.84
N ASN A 42 7.16 14.41 -6.61
CA ASN A 42 5.84 14.57 -7.23
C ASN A 42 5.75 13.75 -8.51
N THR A 43 6.81 13.74 -9.32
CA THR A 43 6.86 13.11 -10.62
C THR A 43 7.92 12.02 -10.62
N PHE A 44 7.67 10.97 -11.38
CA PHE A 44 8.56 9.81 -11.45
C PHE A 44 9.07 9.64 -12.87
N THR A 45 10.27 9.06 -12.99
CA THR A 45 10.89 8.80 -14.29
C THR A 45 10.50 7.43 -14.82
N PHE A 46 10.62 7.26 -16.12
CA PHE A 46 10.41 5.99 -16.80
C PHE A 46 11.69 5.55 -17.49
N LYS A 47 11.89 4.25 -17.55
CA LYS A 47 13.05 3.65 -18.21
C LYS A 47 13.11 4.03 -19.70
N ASP A 48 11.94 4.02 -20.36
CA ASP A 48 11.82 4.31 -21.78
C ASP A 48 10.38 4.71 -22.11
N SER A 49 10.14 5.12 -23.37
CA SER A 49 8.81 5.55 -23.82
C SER A 49 7.78 4.42 -23.81
N ASP A 50 8.21 3.20 -24.06
CA ASP A 50 7.31 2.04 -24.03
C ASP A 50 6.77 1.81 -22.62
N THR A 51 7.65 1.84 -21.62
CA THR A 51 7.24 1.70 -20.21
C THR A 51 6.26 2.81 -19.82
N MET A 52 6.51 4.05 -20.26
CA MET A 52 5.63 5.17 -20.01
C MET A 52 4.23 4.92 -20.58
N ASN A 53 4.15 4.49 -21.83
CA ASN A 53 2.88 4.18 -22.48
C ASN A 53 2.14 3.07 -21.74
N ARG A 54 2.84 2.02 -21.35
CA ARG A 54 2.25 0.90 -20.61
C ARG A 54 1.75 1.34 -19.23
N ALA A 55 2.45 2.26 -18.57
CA ALA A 55 2.02 2.80 -17.28
C ALA A 55 0.72 3.59 -17.43
N PHE A 56 0.61 4.45 -18.45
CA PHE A 56 -0.60 5.22 -18.70
C PHE A 56 -1.78 4.33 -19.12
N LEU A 57 -1.51 3.19 -19.75
CA LEU A 57 -2.54 2.21 -20.10
C LEU A 57 -2.92 1.28 -18.93
N GLY A 58 -2.23 1.38 -17.80
CA GLY A 58 -2.48 0.55 -16.64
C GLY A 58 -1.87 -0.85 -16.70
N GLU A 59 -1.03 -1.14 -17.68
CA GLU A 59 -0.39 -2.44 -17.83
C GLU A 59 0.73 -2.68 -16.82
N VAL A 60 1.40 -1.62 -16.38
CA VAL A 60 2.41 -1.66 -15.33
C VAL A 60 2.08 -0.62 -14.26
N GLY A 61 2.51 -0.85 -13.04
CA GLY A 61 2.17 0.05 -11.94
C GLY A 61 2.96 -0.25 -10.68
N PRO A 62 2.43 0.12 -9.50
CA PRO A 62 3.15 -0.02 -8.23
C PRO A 62 3.69 -1.40 -7.94
N LYS A 63 3.00 -2.46 -8.38
CA LYS A 63 3.46 -3.84 -8.17
C LYS A 63 4.80 -4.13 -8.85
N THR A 64 5.11 -3.40 -9.91
CA THR A 64 6.38 -3.51 -10.63
C THR A 64 7.30 -2.32 -10.37
N GLY A 65 6.99 -1.51 -9.35
CA GLY A 65 7.80 -0.37 -8.98
C GLY A 65 7.64 0.84 -9.90
N ILE A 66 6.57 0.90 -10.67
CA ILE A 66 6.33 1.98 -11.63
C ILE A 66 5.27 2.94 -11.09
N TYR A 67 5.62 4.21 -10.99
CA TYR A 67 4.75 5.29 -10.54
C TYR A 67 4.75 6.41 -11.55
N ILE A 68 3.65 7.14 -11.66
CA ILE A 68 3.51 8.24 -12.62
C ILE A 68 3.61 9.58 -11.90
N TYR A 69 2.78 9.79 -10.91
CA TYR A 69 2.67 11.06 -10.20
C TYR A 69 2.12 10.85 -8.81
N SER A 70 2.68 11.53 -7.81
CA SER A 70 2.34 11.30 -6.40
C SER A 70 0.88 11.59 -6.05
N ARG A 71 0.23 12.47 -6.78
CA ARG A 71 -1.21 12.73 -6.56
C ARG A 71 -2.05 11.49 -6.82
N HIS A 72 -1.63 10.65 -7.75
CA HIS A 72 -2.32 9.38 -8.04
C HIS A 72 -1.89 8.28 -7.09
N LEU A 73 -0.61 8.00 -7.04
CA LEU A 73 -0.02 6.96 -6.21
C LEU A 73 1.41 7.34 -5.83
N ASN A 74 1.74 7.15 -4.57
CA ASN A 74 3.08 7.35 -4.04
C ASN A 74 3.43 6.15 -3.16
N PRO A 75 4.66 5.62 -3.24
CA PRO A 75 5.00 4.43 -2.46
C PRO A 75 4.83 4.58 -0.96
N THR A 76 5.08 5.77 -0.41
CA THR A 76 4.95 6.01 1.03
C THR A 76 3.48 5.94 1.48
N THR A 77 2.59 6.66 0.79
CA THR A 77 1.16 6.65 1.13
C THR A 77 0.51 5.32 0.83
N LEU A 78 0.95 4.63 -0.22
CA LEU A 78 0.45 3.31 -0.55
C LEU A 78 0.80 2.29 0.54
N ASN A 79 2.04 2.33 1.05
CA ASN A 79 2.44 1.46 2.14
C ASN A 79 1.66 1.76 3.43
N LEU A 80 1.46 3.03 3.75
CA LEU A 80 0.63 3.42 4.90
C LEU A 80 -0.79 2.86 4.78
N GLY A 81 -1.38 2.98 3.59
CA GLY A 81 -2.71 2.41 3.34
C GLY A 81 -2.75 0.90 3.56
N ARG A 82 -1.74 0.18 3.11
CA ARG A 82 -1.65 -1.27 3.32
C ARG A 82 -1.58 -1.63 4.80
N GLN A 83 -0.81 -0.89 5.57
CA GLN A 83 -0.70 -1.12 7.02
C GLN A 83 -2.02 -0.84 7.73
N ILE A 84 -2.69 0.26 7.41
CA ILE A 84 -3.98 0.60 8.00
C ILE A 84 -5.05 -0.42 7.61
N ALA A 85 -5.08 -0.83 6.35
CA ALA A 85 -6.01 -1.86 5.90
C ALA A 85 -5.83 -3.16 6.68
N ALA A 86 -4.58 -3.55 6.95
CA ALA A 86 -4.29 -4.73 7.75
C ALA A 86 -4.79 -4.59 9.19
N MET A 87 -4.59 -3.43 9.81
CA MET A 87 -5.06 -3.17 11.18
C MET A 87 -6.59 -3.21 11.29
N GLU A 88 -7.29 -2.69 10.28
CA GLU A 88 -8.75 -2.64 10.26
C GLU A 88 -9.39 -3.91 9.71
N GLY A 89 -8.60 -4.82 9.16
CA GLY A 89 -9.11 -6.04 8.56
C GLY A 89 -9.87 -5.79 7.26
N THR A 90 -9.56 -4.71 6.56
CA THR A 90 -10.22 -4.35 5.29
C THR A 90 -9.37 -4.77 4.09
N GLU A 91 -9.99 -4.83 2.93
CA GLU A 91 -9.32 -5.22 1.69
C GLU A 91 -8.28 -4.19 1.25
N THR A 92 -8.61 -2.91 1.39
CA THR A 92 -7.74 -1.81 0.99
C THR A 92 -8.05 -0.57 1.80
N ALA A 93 -7.15 0.42 1.74
CA ALA A 93 -7.34 1.73 2.34
C ALA A 93 -6.69 2.79 1.46
N TYR A 94 -7.32 3.94 1.36
CA TYR A 94 -6.79 5.08 0.63
C TYR A 94 -6.49 6.23 1.59
N CYS A 95 -5.29 6.79 1.48
CA CYS A 95 -4.88 7.93 2.29
C CYS A 95 -5.28 9.22 1.58
N ILE A 96 -6.08 10.03 2.25
CA ILE A 96 -6.53 11.33 1.73
C ILE A 96 -6.27 12.43 2.75
N ALA A 97 -6.27 13.67 2.29
CA ALA A 97 -5.87 14.80 3.12
C ALA A 97 -6.86 15.14 4.24
N SER A 98 -8.14 14.82 4.08
CA SER A 98 -9.18 15.17 5.05
C SER A 98 -10.41 14.29 4.89
N GLY A 99 -11.25 14.24 5.91
CA GLY A 99 -12.53 13.54 5.84
C GLY A 99 -13.48 14.14 4.79
N LYS A 100 -13.36 15.41 4.52
CA LYS A 100 -14.14 16.07 3.47
C LYS A 100 -13.75 15.56 2.08
N SER A 101 -12.47 15.33 1.85
CA SER A 101 -11.98 14.76 0.58
C SER A 101 -12.56 13.35 0.33
N TYR A 102 -12.79 12.59 1.38
CA TYR A 102 -13.41 11.27 1.29
C TYR A 102 -14.78 11.32 0.60
N LEU A 103 -15.57 12.35 0.84
CA LEU A 103 -16.91 12.49 0.28
C LEU A 103 -16.93 12.68 -1.24
N PHE A 104 -15.80 13.02 -1.84
CA PHE A 104 -15.67 13.29 -3.27
C PHE A 104 -14.89 12.22 -4.04
N LEU A 105 -14.59 11.12 -3.39
CA LEU A 105 -13.93 9.99 -4.04
C LEU A 105 -14.86 9.22 -4.97
#